data_c5e2a08605c81c2f1a3167b9ef0b91e0
#
_entry.id   c5e2a08605c81c2f1a3167b9ef0b91e0
#
_cell.length_a   1.000
_cell.length_b   1.000
_cell.length_c   1.000
_cell.angle_alpha   90.00
_cell.angle_beta   90.00
_cell.angle_gamma   90.00
#
_symmetry.space_group_name_H-M   'P 1'
#
loop_
_entity.id
_entity.type
_entity.pdbx_description
1 polymer ?
#
loop_
_entity_poly.entity_id
_entity_poly.type
_entity_poly.pdbx_seq_one_letter_code
_entity_poly.pdbx_strand_id
1 'polypeptide(L)'
;AQQPARAQGVWIDVRSPEEFNEGHLQGAVNVPHEQIASQIARISPDKNAPVNLYCRSGRRAEVALQELKKLGYTNVTNHGGYQDLLNKGVK
;
A
#
# COMPACT_ATOMS: atom_id res chain seq x y z
N ALA A 1 -12.46 -5.92 -17.22
CA ALA A 1 -13.34 -5.12 -16.38
C ALA A 1 -12.56 -4.10 -15.61
N GLN A 2 -13.15 -2.97 -15.36
CA GLN A 2 -12.50 -1.86 -14.70
C GLN A 2 -12.69 -1.92 -13.19
N GLN A 3 -11.72 -1.36 -12.48
CA GLN A 3 -11.81 -1.10 -11.05
C GLN A 3 -11.78 0.42 -10.86
N PRO A 4 -12.86 1.11 -11.22
CA PRO A 4 -12.78 2.56 -11.37
C PRO A 4 -12.48 3.33 -10.09
N ALA A 5 -12.79 2.75 -8.95
CA ALA A 5 -12.54 3.42 -7.68
C ALA A 5 -11.10 3.27 -7.21
N ARG A 6 -10.27 2.54 -7.96
CA ARG A 6 -8.93 2.17 -7.52
C ARG A 6 -7.88 2.94 -8.32
N ALA A 7 -6.95 3.58 -7.61
CA ALA A 7 -5.83 4.26 -8.24
C ALA A 7 -4.93 3.25 -8.94
N GLN A 8 -4.25 3.71 -9.99
CA GLN A 8 -3.32 2.87 -10.73
C GLN A 8 -2.05 2.64 -9.92
N GLY A 9 -1.32 1.59 -10.28
CA GLY A 9 -0.06 1.26 -9.67
C GLY A 9 -0.17 0.04 -8.77
N VAL A 10 0.90 -0.24 -8.04
CA VAL A 10 0.90 -1.35 -7.11
C VAL A 10 0.19 -0.95 -5.82
N TRP A 11 -0.56 -1.89 -5.27
CA TRP A 11 -1.23 -1.69 -3.98
C TRP A 11 -0.56 -2.58 -2.94
N ILE A 12 -0.14 -1.99 -1.84
CA ILE A 12 0.61 -2.67 -0.80
C ILE A 12 -0.12 -2.53 0.53
N ASP A 13 -0.43 -3.68 1.13
CA ASP A 13 -0.98 -3.76 2.47
C ASP A 13 0.20 -3.84 3.44
N VAL A 14 0.38 -2.80 4.24
CA VAL A 14 1.51 -2.75 5.16
C VAL A 14 1.15 -3.22 6.56
N ARG A 15 0.03 -3.93 6.68
CA ARG A 15 -0.39 -4.55 7.94
C ARG A 15 0.39 -5.86 8.16
N SER A 16 0.12 -6.51 9.28
CA SER A 16 0.73 -7.80 9.55
C SER A 16 0.17 -8.87 8.61
N PRO A 17 0.90 -9.99 8.41
CA PRO A 17 0.39 -11.09 7.59
C PRO A 17 -0.94 -11.65 8.10
N GLU A 18 -1.14 -11.68 9.39
CA GLU A 18 -2.41 -12.15 9.98
C GLU A 18 -3.57 -11.27 9.57
N GLU A 19 -3.39 -9.96 9.62
CA GLU A 19 -4.42 -9.02 9.20
C GLU A 19 -4.70 -9.16 7.70
N PHE A 20 -3.66 -9.33 6.90
CA PHE A 20 -3.79 -9.53 5.47
C PHE A 20 -4.60 -10.78 5.16
N ASN A 21 -4.35 -11.86 5.90
CA ASN A 21 -5.07 -13.12 5.69
C ASN A 21 -6.54 -13.04 6.08
N GLU A 22 -6.90 -12.14 6.97
CA GLU A 22 -8.29 -11.92 7.37
C GLU A 22 -9.11 -11.22 6.30
N GLY A 23 -8.44 -10.51 5.40
CA GLY A 23 -9.07 -9.79 4.31
C GLY A 23 -8.18 -8.65 3.86
N HIS A 24 -8.13 -8.43 2.56
CA HIS A 24 -7.31 -7.36 1.98
C HIS A 24 -7.91 -6.94 0.65
N LEU A 25 -7.43 -5.84 0.11
CA LEU A 25 -7.87 -5.40 -1.21
C LEU A 25 -7.40 -6.39 -2.27
N GLN A 26 -8.25 -6.67 -3.22
CA GLN A 26 -7.96 -7.61 -4.29
C GLN A 26 -6.73 -7.15 -5.06
N GLY A 27 -5.75 -8.05 -5.20
CA GLY A 27 -4.53 -7.74 -5.92
C GLY A 27 -3.45 -7.05 -5.09
N ALA A 28 -3.74 -6.72 -3.83
CA ALA A 28 -2.75 -6.11 -2.97
C ALA A 28 -1.67 -7.11 -2.55
N VAL A 29 -0.47 -6.60 -2.34
CA VAL A 29 0.67 -7.38 -1.87
C VAL A 29 0.89 -7.05 -0.40
N ASN A 30 1.12 -8.07 0.41
CA ASN A 30 1.40 -7.84 1.83
C ASN A 30 2.89 -7.62 2.06
N VAL A 31 3.24 -6.41 2.50
CA VAL A 31 4.59 -6.09 2.93
C VAL A 31 4.47 -5.27 4.21
N PRO A 32 4.69 -5.88 5.38
CA PRO A 32 4.60 -5.14 6.63
C PRO A 32 5.48 -3.90 6.61
N HIS A 33 5.03 -2.85 7.29
CA HIS A 33 5.70 -1.54 7.18
C HIS A 33 7.18 -1.60 7.60
N GLU A 34 7.55 -2.51 8.50
CA GLU A 34 8.94 -2.66 8.93
C GLU A 34 9.83 -3.21 7.82
N GLN A 35 9.24 -3.85 6.82
CA GLN A 35 9.99 -4.51 5.75
C GLN A 35 9.90 -3.77 4.42
N ILE A 36 9.13 -2.67 4.38
CA ILE A 36 8.86 -2.00 3.11
C ILE A 36 10.14 -1.51 2.42
N ALA A 37 11.07 -0.97 3.19
CA ALA A 37 12.30 -0.43 2.62
C ALA A 37 13.15 -1.50 1.94
N SER A 38 13.14 -2.72 2.46
CA SER A 38 13.94 -3.81 1.90
C SER A 38 13.23 -4.54 0.76
N GLN A 39 11.90 -4.40 0.66
CA GLN A 39 11.11 -5.16 -0.32
C GLN A 39 10.68 -4.34 -1.53
N ILE A 40 10.63 -3.01 -1.38
CA ILE A 40 10.00 -2.17 -2.41
C ILE A 40 10.67 -2.27 -3.77
N ALA A 41 11.99 -2.42 -3.81
CA ALA A 41 12.71 -2.49 -5.08
C ALA A 41 12.34 -3.72 -5.91
N ARG A 42 11.91 -4.79 -5.27
CA ARG A 42 11.42 -5.98 -5.97
C ARG A 42 10.02 -5.78 -6.51
N ILE A 43 9.21 -5.03 -5.76
CA ILE A 43 7.79 -4.85 -6.07
C ILE A 43 7.61 -3.76 -7.11
N SER A 44 8.32 -2.65 -6.91
CA SER A 44 8.22 -1.50 -7.80
C SER A 44 9.61 -0.89 -7.97
N PRO A 45 10.42 -1.41 -8.90
CA PRO A 45 11.77 -0.87 -9.12
C PRO A 45 11.79 0.53 -9.68
N ASP A 46 10.74 0.94 -10.37
CA ASP A 46 10.64 2.30 -10.92
C ASP A 46 10.18 3.24 -9.80
N LYS A 47 11.06 4.14 -9.41
CA LYS A 47 10.78 5.05 -8.29
C LYS A 47 9.75 6.13 -8.61
N ASN A 48 9.39 6.28 -9.86
CA ASN A 48 8.37 7.23 -10.30
C ASN A 48 7.02 6.57 -10.54
N ALA A 49 6.96 5.25 -10.52
CA ALA A 49 5.69 4.55 -10.71
C ALA A 49 4.81 4.68 -9.47
N PRO A 50 3.48 4.70 -9.64
CA PRO A 50 2.58 4.86 -8.51
C PRO A 50 2.68 3.70 -7.51
N VAL A 51 2.76 4.04 -6.24
CA VAL A 51 2.75 3.07 -5.14
C VAL A 51 1.64 3.48 -4.18
N ASN A 52 0.72 2.58 -3.92
CA ASN A 52 -0.45 2.86 -3.09
C ASN A 52 -0.36 2.02 -1.83
N LEU A 53 -0.37 2.68 -0.68
CA LEU A 53 -0.22 2.03 0.61
C LEU A 53 -1.49 2.15 1.43
N TYR A 54 -1.80 1.13 2.20
CA TYR A 54 -2.86 1.22 3.19
C TYR A 54 -2.52 0.29 4.36
N CYS A 55 -3.14 0.57 5.50
CA CYS A 55 -3.02 -0.29 6.66
C CYS A 55 -4.38 -0.31 7.37
N ARG A 56 -4.42 -0.61 8.65
CA ARG A 56 -5.68 -0.66 9.37
C ARG A 56 -6.27 0.73 9.61
N SER A 57 -5.42 1.71 9.94
CA SER A 57 -5.85 3.06 10.27
C SER A 57 -5.09 4.16 9.55
N GLY A 58 -4.13 3.80 8.69
CA GLY A 58 -3.29 4.75 7.99
C GLY A 58 -1.99 5.09 8.70
N ARG A 59 -1.83 4.73 9.96
CA ARG A 59 -0.66 5.10 10.75
C ARG A 59 0.60 4.36 10.29
N ARG A 60 0.49 3.05 10.12
CA ARG A 60 1.63 2.25 9.63
C ARG A 60 1.96 2.58 8.18
N ALA A 61 0.93 2.89 7.39
CA ALA A 61 1.12 3.29 6.00
C ALA A 61 1.87 4.62 5.92
N GLU A 62 1.66 5.51 6.88
CA GLU A 62 2.40 6.77 6.93
C GLU A 62 3.88 6.52 7.20
N VAL A 63 4.20 5.61 8.10
CA VAL A 63 5.60 5.23 8.36
C VAL A 63 6.24 4.67 7.09
N ALA A 64 5.53 3.78 6.40
CA ALA A 64 6.02 3.20 5.16
C ALA A 64 6.23 4.27 4.10
N LEU A 65 5.30 5.21 3.99
CA LEU A 65 5.40 6.31 3.02
C LEU A 65 6.66 7.14 3.25
N GLN A 66 6.95 7.48 4.51
CA GLN A 66 8.14 8.25 4.82
C GLN A 66 9.42 7.48 4.47
N GLU A 67 9.44 6.18 4.73
CA GLU A 67 10.58 5.34 4.36
C GLU A 67 10.80 5.31 2.85
N LEU A 68 9.74 5.19 2.09
CA LEU A 68 9.84 5.15 0.63
C LEU A 68 10.29 6.49 0.08
N LYS A 69 9.84 7.59 0.65
CA LYS A 69 10.30 8.91 0.23
C LYS A 69 11.80 9.08 0.47
N LYS A 70 12.31 8.56 1.57
CA LYS A 70 13.75 8.59 1.86
C LYS A 70 14.54 7.80 0.82
N LEU A 71 13.94 6.78 0.25
CA LEU A 71 14.57 5.96 -0.78
C LEU A 71 14.47 6.57 -2.18
N GLY A 72 13.78 7.69 -2.32
CA GLY A 72 13.66 8.39 -3.58
C GLY A 72 12.39 8.10 -4.36
N TYR A 73 11.43 7.40 -3.76
CA TYR A 73 10.15 7.15 -4.42
C TYR A 73 9.32 8.44 -4.41
N THR A 74 8.88 8.84 -5.60
CA THR A 74 8.28 10.16 -5.80
C THR A 74 6.75 10.13 -5.90
N ASN A 75 6.16 8.95 -6.06
CA ASN A 75 4.72 8.84 -6.35
C ASN A 75 4.06 7.83 -5.42
N VAL A 76 4.18 8.08 -4.12
CA VAL A 76 3.65 7.19 -3.08
C VAL A 76 2.47 7.87 -2.40
N THR A 77 1.38 7.14 -2.24
CA THR A 77 0.16 7.66 -1.61
C THR A 77 -0.24 6.77 -0.45
N ASN A 78 -0.55 7.37 0.68
CA ASN A 78 -1.14 6.69 1.83
C ASN A 78 -2.66 6.85 1.73
N HIS A 79 -3.36 5.75 1.50
CA HIS A 79 -4.81 5.76 1.33
C HIS A 79 -5.58 5.56 2.64
N GLY A 80 -4.87 5.45 3.76
CA GLY A 80 -5.52 5.34 5.06
C GLY A 80 -5.82 3.91 5.46
N GLY A 81 -7.01 3.69 6.01
CA GLY A 81 -7.39 2.41 6.58
C GLY A 81 -8.12 1.52 5.60
N TYR A 82 -7.94 0.22 5.78
CA TYR A 82 -8.59 -0.79 4.94
C TYR A 82 -10.11 -0.64 4.98
N GLN A 83 -10.68 -0.47 6.18
CA GLN A 83 -12.13 -0.34 6.32
C GLN A 83 -12.65 0.91 5.62
N ASP A 84 -11.91 2.00 5.70
CA ASP A 84 -12.29 3.23 5.03
C ASP A 84 -12.31 3.05 3.51
N LEU A 85 -11.35 2.30 2.99
CA LEU A 85 -11.31 2.01 1.56
C LEU A 85 -12.51 1.17 1.13
N LEU A 86 -12.88 0.17 1.94
CA LEU A 86 -14.05 -0.64 1.66
C LEU A 86 -15.32 0.22 1.66
N ASN A 87 -15.42 1.15 2.60
CA ASN A 87 -16.57 2.06 2.69
C ASN A 87 -16.66 2.97 1.48
N LYS A 88 -15.55 3.27 0.84
CA LYS A 88 -15.53 4.07 -0.39
C LYS A 88 -15.75 3.24 -1.64
N GLY A 89 -15.89 1.93 -1.51
CA GLY A 89 -16.10 1.04 -2.64
C GLY A 89 -14.82 0.55 -3.29
N VAL A 90 -13.67 0.80 -2.71
CA VAL A 90 -12.41 0.27 -3.21
C VAL A 90 -12.27 -1.18 -2.75
N LYS A 91 -11.95 -2.08 -3.66
CA LYS A 91 -11.85 -3.52 -3.34
C LYS A 91 -10.60 -4.14 -3.93
#